data_a4d133c3500aedf37a9720a520d8dd27
#
_entry.id   a4d133c3500aedf37a9720a520d8dd27
#
_cell.length_a   1.000
_cell.length_b   1.000
_cell.length_c   1.000
_cell.angle_alpha   90.00
_cell.angle_beta   90.00
_cell.angle_gamma   90.00
#
_symmetry.space_group_name_H-M   'P 1'
#
loop_
_entity.id
_entity.type
_entity.pdbx_description
1 polymer ?
#
loop_
_entity_poly.entity_id
_entity_poly.type
_entity_poly.pdbx_seq_one_letter_code
_entity_poly.pdbx_strand_id
1 'polypeptide(L)'
;MVQNVKQVGPQRYRETFGRYYEDFIIGYVYEHRPGRTISETDNTWFTLLTMNTHPLHFDTEYAKATEFGKPLVCSPLTVAILVGMSVTDVSQKAIANLGWKEIRMPSPVFIGDTLYGESQVLDKR
;
A
#
# COMPACT_ATOMS: atom_id res chain seq x y z
N MET A 1 5.62 -20.41 14.82
CA MET A 1 4.53 -20.15 13.86
C MET A 1 3.62 -19.10 14.45
N VAL A 2 3.44 -17.99 13.80
CA VAL A 2 2.46 -16.98 14.24
C VAL A 2 1.07 -17.52 13.91
N GLN A 3 0.29 -17.85 14.93
CA GLN A 3 -1.10 -18.25 14.71
C GLN A 3 -1.92 -16.99 14.44
N ASN A 4 -2.43 -16.86 13.23
CA ASN A 4 -3.31 -15.76 12.83
C ASN A 4 -4.78 -16.02 13.22
N VAL A 5 -5.04 -16.98 14.08
CA VAL A 5 -6.41 -17.43 14.43
C VAL A 5 -6.56 -17.45 15.95
N LYS A 6 -7.63 -16.88 16.44
CA LYS A 6 -8.03 -16.89 17.85
C LYS A 6 -9.31 -17.70 18.02
N GLN A 7 -9.32 -18.66 18.95
CA GLN A 7 -10.54 -19.34 19.32
C GLN A 7 -11.44 -18.40 20.15
N VAL A 8 -12.68 -18.23 19.74
CA VAL A 8 -13.66 -17.32 20.37
C VAL A 8 -14.89 -18.04 20.91
N GLY A 9 -14.90 -19.36 20.86
CA GLY A 9 -15.96 -20.22 21.37
C GLY A 9 -15.74 -21.68 20.96
N PRO A 10 -16.60 -22.64 21.38
CA PRO A 10 -16.49 -24.02 20.95
C PRO A 10 -16.56 -24.12 19.43
N GLN A 11 -15.50 -24.67 18.81
CA GLN A 11 -15.36 -24.84 17.35
C GLN A 11 -15.54 -23.52 16.56
N ARG A 12 -15.33 -22.37 17.20
CA ARG A 12 -15.43 -21.04 16.56
C ARG A 12 -14.10 -20.32 16.63
N TYR A 13 -13.64 -19.84 15.47
CA TYR A 13 -12.36 -19.18 15.31
C TYR A 13 -12.54 -17.83 14.61
N ARG A 14 -11.66 -16.89 14.93
CA ARG A 14 -11.63 -15.57 14.30
C ARG A 14 -10.20 -15.28 13.86
N GLU A 15 -10.07 -14.83 12.63
CA GLU A 15 -8.77 -14.36 12.13
C GLU A 15 -8.28 -13.16 12.96
N THR A 16 -6.97 -13.09 13.17
CA THR A 16 -6.30 -11.96 13.80
C THR A 16 -5.31 -11.36 12.81
N PHE A 17 -5.25 -10.04 12.82
CA PHE A 17 -4.42 -9.29 11.89
C PHE A 17 -3.55 -8.29 12.62
N GLY A 18 -2.41 -7.92 11.99
CA GLY A 18 -1.44 -7.01 12.59
C GLY A 18 -0.59 -7.64 13.68
N ARG A 19 0.33 -6.85 14.20
CA ARG A 19 1.32 -7.28 15.19
C ARG A 19 1.37 -6.28 16.33
N TYR A 20 1.65 -6.79 17.53
CA TYR A 20 2.03 -5.96 18.65
C TYR A 20 3.54 -5.66 18.59
N TYR A 21 3.99 -4.69 19.37
CA TYR A 21 5.41 -4.30 19.43
C TYR A 21 6.34 -5.49 19.70
N GLU A 22 5.93 -6.39 20.58
CA GLU A 22 6.69 -7.56 20.99
C GLU A 22 6.90 -8.58 19.87
N ASP A 23 5.94 -8.63 18.92
CA ASP A 23 5.96 -9.58 17.80
C ASP A 23 7.00 -9.23 16.72
N PHE A 24 7.45 -7.98 16.69
CA PHE A 24 8.43 -7.54 15.70
C PHE A 24 9.85 -7.96 16.07
N ILE A 25 10.58 -8.48 15.10
CA ILE A 25 11.99 -8.85 15.22
C ILE A 25 12.77 -8.06 14.18
N ILE A 26 13.80 -7.33 14.63
CA ILE A 26 14.64 -6.52 13.74
C ILE A 26 15.25 -7.39 12.65
N GLY A 27 15.20 -6.93 11.40
CA GLY A 27 15.68 -7.62 10.22
C GLY A 27 14.64 -8.50 9.52
N TYR A 28 13.53 -8.83 10.19
CA TYR A 28 12.48 -9.62 9.55
C TYR A 28 11.79 -8.83 8.43
N VAL A 29 11.48 -9.57 7.36
CA VAL A 29 10.76 -9.03 6.19
C VAL A 29 9.41 -9.73 6.09
N TYR A 30 8.35 -8.94 5.94
CA TYR A 30 6.99 -9.41 5.72
C TYR A 30 6.59 -9.09 4.29
N GLU A 31 6.43 -10.12 3.46
CA GLU A 31 5.91 -9.98 2.10
C GLU A 31 4.38 -9.85 2.15
N HIS A 32 3.86 -8.75 1.62
CA HIS A 32 2.42 -8.49 1.61
C HIS A 32 1.77 -9.15 0.41
N ARG A 33 0.70 -9.90 0.65
CA ARG A 33 -0.09 -10.57 -0.40
C ARG A 33 -1.60 -10.39 -0.11
N PRO A 34 -2.46 -10.28 -1.12
CA PRO A 34 -2.14 -10.34 -2.56
C PRO A 34 -1.44 -9.09 -3.07
N GLY A 35 -0.90 -9.18 -4.30
CA GLY A 35 -0.49 -8.02 -5.07
C GLY A 35 -1.71 -7.25 -5.57
N ARG A 36 -1.49 -6.04 -6.09
CA ARG A 36 -2.58 -5.18 -6.56
C ARG A 36 -2.25 -4.60 -7.94
N THR A 37 -3.06 -4.94 -8.95
CA THR A 37 -3.00 -4.30 -10.26
C THR A 37 -3.80 -3.00 -10.23
N ILE A 38 -3.19 -1.90 -10.65
CA ILE A 38 -3.81 -0.58 -10.66
C ILE A 38 -4.70 -0.45 -11.89
N SER A 39 -5.97 -0.11 -11.67
CA SER A 39 -6.93 0.16 -12.73
C SER A 39 -7.00 1.66 -13.06
N GLU A 40 -7.58 1.96 -14.23
CA GLU A 40 -7.89 3.35 -14.62
C GLU A 40 -8.82 4.03 -13.61
N THR A 41 -9.83 3.31 -13.14
CA THR A 41 -10.76 3.80 -12.12
C THR A 41 -10.05 4.18 -10.84
N ASP A 42 -9.13 3.34 -10.36
CA ASP A 42 -8.33 3.63 -9.17
C ASP A 42 -7.63 4.97 -9.28
N ASN A 43 -6.93 5.19 -10.39
CA ASN A 43 -6.13 6.38 -10.58
C ASN A 43 -6.99 7.64 -10.76
N THR A 44 -8.01 7.59 -11.60
CA THR A 44 -8.89 8.72 -11.88
C THR A 44 -9.64 9.14 -10.60
N TRP A 45 -10.23 8.20 -9.88
CA TRP A 45 -10.98 8.50 -8.67
C TRP A 45 -10.09 9.04 -7.56
N PHE A 46 -8.97 8.41 -7.31
CA PHE A 46 -8.04 8.85 -6.27
C PHE A 46 -7.51 10.25 -6.56
N THR A 47 -7.11 10.50 -7.80
CA THR A 47 -6.57 11.80 -8.22
C THR A 47 -7.60 12.91 -8.01
N LEU A 48 -8.83 12.72 -8.48
CA LEU A 48 -9.89 13.72 -8.35
C LEU A 48 -10.40 13.85 -6.91
N LEU A 49 -10.54 12.72 -6.19
CA LEU A 49 -10.96 12.72 -4.79
C LEU A 49 -10.00 13.51 -3.89
N THR A 50 -8.73 13.51 -4.22
CA THR A 50 -7.69 14.24 -3.48
C THR A 50 -7.41 15.64 -4.03
N MET A 51 -8.28 16.16 -4.89
CA MET A 51 -8.20 17.49 -5.50
C MET A 51 -6.98 17.68 -6.41
N ASN A 52 -6.37 16.61 -6.90
CA ASN A 52 -5.29 16.70 -7.85
C ASN A 52 -5.86 16.76 -9.27
N THR A 53 -5.89 17.94 -9.86
CA THR A 53 -6.44 18.18 -11.20
C THR A 53 -5.38 18.19 -12.29
N HIS A 54 -4.19 17.65 -12.03
CA HIS A 54 -3.16 17.60 -13.06
C HIS A 54 -3.58 16.60 -14.17
N PRO A 55 -3.75 17.07 -15.41
CA PRO A 55 -4.31 16.26 -16.49
C PRO A 55 -3.45 15.03 -16.85
N LEU A 56 -2.18 15.01 -16.49
CA LEU A 56 -1.30 13.86 -16.69
C LEU A 56 -1.88 12.55 -16.15
N HIS A 57 -2.72 12.61 -15.12
CA HIS A 57 -3.23 11.41 -14.45
C HIS A 57 -4.52 10.86 -15.05
N PHE A 58 -5.30 11.68 -15.76
CA PHE A 58 -6.63 11.24 -16.23
C PHE A 58 -7.06 11.78 -17.61
N ASP A 59 -6.27 12.68 -18.22
CA ASP A 59 -6.51 13.16 -19.57
C ASP A 59 -5.55 12.44 -20.53
N THR A 60 -6.08 11.45 -21.25
CA THR A 60 -5.29 10.62 -22.14
C THR A 60 -4.65 11.42 -23.28
N GLU A 61 -5.35 12.41 -23.82
CA GLU A 61 -4.82 13.24 -24.91
C GLU A 61 -3.68 14.13 -24.43
N TYR A 62 -3.83 14.71 -23.24
CA TYR A 62 -2.75 15.46 -22.59
C TYR A 62 -1.53 14.55 -22.35
N ALA A 63 -1.76 13.37 -21.76
CA ALA A 63 -0.70 12.44 -21.40
C ALA A 63 0.09 11.92 -22.60
N LYS A 64 -0.54 11.74 -23.75
CA LYS A 64 0.12 11.34 -25.00
C LYS A 64 1.19 12.34 -25.43
N ALA A 65 1.01 13.62 -25.14
CA ALA A 65 1.96 14.67 -25.51
C ALA A 65 3.13 14.82 -24.49
N THR A 66 3.09 14.10 -23.39
CA THR A 66 4.16 14.09 -22.38
C THR A 66 5.22 13.04 -22.66
N GLU A 67 6.35 13.13 -21.98
CA GLU A 67 7.40 12.12 -22.04
C GLU A 67 6.93 10.72 -21.65
N PHE A 68 5.84 10.58 -20.88
CA PHE A 68 5.28 9.30 -20.46
C PHE A 68 4.42 8.63 -21.54
N GLY A 69 3.83 9.40 -22.45
CA GLY A 69 3.01 8.90 -23.56
C GLY A 69 1.65 8.31 -23.19
N LYS A 70 1.33 8.22 -21.91
CA LYS A 70 0.09 7.68 -21.34
C LYS A 70 -0.13 8.20 -19.92
N PRO A 71 -1.37 8.08 -19.37
CA PRO A 71 -1.63 8.54 -18.01
C PRO A 71 -0.72 7.89 -16.97
N LEU A 72 -0.10 8.73 -16.16
CA LEU A 72 0.75 8.34 -15.04
C LEU A 72 -0.10 8.10 -13.78
N VAL A 73 0.20 7.07 -13.03
CA VAL A 73 -0.43 6.86 -11.71
C VAL A 73 0.03 7.95 -10.75
N CYS A 74 -0.92 8.52 -10.04
CA CYS A 74 -0.66 9.52 -9.02
C CYS A 74 0.22 8.93 -7.90
N SER A 75 1.34 9.55 -7.60
CA SER A 75 2.30 9.02 -6.63
C SER A 75 1.71 8.73 -5.24
N PRO A 76 0.86 9.59 -4.66
CA PRO A 76 0.20 9.27 -3.39
C PRO A 76 -0.69 8.03 -3.44
N LEU A 77 -1.26 7.67 -4.59
CA LEU A 77 -2.01 6.42 -4.74
C LEU A 77 -1.11 5.21 -4.57
N THR A 78 0.07 5.21 -5.18
CA THR A 78 1.05 4.13 -5.02
C THR A 78 1.45 3.97 -3.56
N VAL A 79 1.74 5.06 -2.88
CA VAL A 79 2.07 5.05 -1.44
C VAL A 79 0.89 4.50 -0.62
N ALA A 80 -0.33 4.96 -0.89
CA ALA A 80 -1.53 4.54 -0.18
C ALA A 80 -1.79 3.03 -0.34
N ILE A 81 -1.58 2.48 -1.54
CA ILE A 81 -1.73 1.05 -1.80
C ILE A 81 -0.71 0.24 -1.00
N LEU A 82 0.56 0.64 -1.02
CA LEU A 82 1.62 -0.06 -0.27
C LEU A 82 1.37 -0.01 1.24
N VAL A 83 0.97 1.13 1.76
CA VAL A 83 0.59 1.27 3.18
C VAL A 83 -0.62 0.38 3.48
N GLY A 84 -1.62 0.37 2.61
CA GLY A 84 -2.81 -0.49 2.77
C GLY A 84 -2.46 -1.98 2.78
N MET A 85 -1.57 -2.42 1.90
CA MET A 85 -1.09 -3.82 1.86
C MET A 85 -0.45 -4.25 3.19
N SER A 86 0.22 -3.35 3.88
CA SER A 86 0.91 -3.65 5.13
C SER A 86 -0.02 -3.80 6.34
N VAL A 87 -1.28 -3.42 6.22
CA VAL A 87 -2.20 -3.34 7.37
C VAL A 87 -2.40 -4.70 8.02
N THR A 88 -2.79 -5.71 7.26
CA THR A 88 -3.11 -7.04 7.81
C THR A 88 -1.90 -7.73 8.43
N ASP A 89 -0.72 -7.52 7.86
CA ASP A 89 0.50 -8.19 8.30
C ASP A 89 1.25 -7.42 9.40
N VAL A 90 1.13 -6.10 9.40
CA VAL A 90 1.97 -5.23 10.23
C VAL A 90 1.14 -4.34 11.16
N SER A 91 0.30 -3.45 10.61
CA SER A 91 -0.11 -2.27 11.34
C SER A 91 -1.52 -2.31 11.95
N GLN A 92 -2.32 -3.35 11.72
CA GLN A 92 -3.74 -3.35 12.16
C GLN A 92 -3.92 -3.24 13.69
N LYS A 93 -2.92 -3.59 14.47
CA LYS A 93 -2.93 -3.43 15.93
C LYS A 93 -2.28 -2.14 16.41
N ALA A 94 -1.73 -1.33 15.50
CA ALA A 94 -1.16 -0.05 15.86
C ALA A 94 -2.26 0.97 16.20
N ILE A 95 -1.93 1.89 17.10
CA ILE A 95 -2.87 2.95 17.50
C ILE A 95 -2.93 4.05 16.44
N ALA A 96 -1.79 4.44 15.89
CA ALA A 96 -1.67 5.51 14.90
C ALA A 96 -0.38 5.40 14.10
N ASN A 97 -0.42 5.96 12.88
CA ASN A 97 0.78 6.24 12.12
C ASN A 97 1.32 7.61 12.55
N LEU A 98 2.56 7.64 13.01
CA LEU A 98 3.19 8.87 13.51
C LEU A 98 3.93 9.65 12.42
N GLY A 99 4.18 9.04 11.26
CA GLY A 99 4.87 9.70 10.16
C GLY A 99 5.77 8.80 9.34
N TRP A 100 6.40 9.42 8.35
CA TRP A 100 7.40 8.80 7.48
C TRP A 100 8.65 9.67 7.48
N LYS A 101 9.83 9.04 7.51
CA LYS A 101 11.10 9.78 7.40
C LYS A 101 11.41 10.13 5.96
N GLU A 102 11.10 9.23 5.04
CA GLU A 102 11.44 9.38 3.64
C GLU A 102 10.49 8.57 2.77
N ILE A 103 10.09 9.14 1.65
CA ILE A 103 9.35 8.47 0.57
C ILE A 103 10.10 8.77 -0.72
N ARG A 104 10.43 7.74 -1.49
CA ARG A 104 11.06 7.87 -2.81
C ARG A 104 10.20 7.22 -3.87
N MET A 105 10.19 7.83 -5.05
CA MET A 105 9.48 7.37 -6.24
C MET A 105 10.50 7.12 -7.36
N PRO A 106 11.25 6.01 -7.31
CA PRO A 106 12.38 5.79 -8.22
C PRO A 106 11.96 5.49 -9.66
N SER A 107 10.71 5.06 -9.86
CA SER A 107 10.20 4.67 -11.17
C SER A 107 8.75 5.10 -11.33
N PRO A 108 8.33 5.50 -12.55
CA PRO A 108 6.92 5.78 -12.83
C PRO A 108 6.08 4.49 -12.71
N VAL A 109 4.84 4.66 -12.30
CA VAL A 109 3.85 3.59 -12.23
C VAL A 109 2.71 3.94 -13.19
N PHE A 110 2.27 2.94 -13.95
CA PHE A 110 1.22 3.12 -14.94
C PHE A 110 0.01 2.22 -14.65
N ILE A 111 -1.13 2.60 -15.21
CA ILE A 111 -2.34 1.78 -15.18
C ILE A 111 -2.03 0.42 -15.81
N GLY A 112 -2.44 -0.66 -15.15
CA GLY A 112 -2.12 -2.03 -15.55
C GLY A 112 -0.88 -2.62 -14.86
N ASP A 113 -0.06 -1.80 -14.20
CA ASP A 113 1.04 -2.30 -13.39
C ASP A 113 0.51 -2.98 -12.13
N THR A 114 1.17 -4.05 -11.73
CA THR A 114 0.86 -4.78 -10.50
C THR A 114 1.89 -4.46 -9.43
N LEU A 115 1.42 -4.01 -8.28
CA LEU A 115 2.27 -3.72 -7.14
C LEU A 115 2.34 -4.93 -6.21
N TYR A 116 3.55 -5.24 -5.79
CA TYR A 116 3.84 -6.13 -4.67
C TYR A 116 4.59 -5.33 -3.62
N GLY A 117 4.30 -5.55 -2.37
CA GLY A 117 4.90 -4.82 -1.27
C GLY A 117 5.53 -5.72 -0.24
N GLU A 118 6.54 -5.21 0.45
CA GLU A 118 7.12 -5.84 1.60
C GLU A 118 7.50 -4.80 2.66
N SER A 119 7.56 -5.22 3.90
CA SER A 119 7.99 -4.38 5.03
C SER A 119 9.13 -5.05 5.77
N GLN A 120 10.20 -4.31 6.00
CA GLN A 120 11.31 -4.77 6.84
C GLN A 120 11.33 -4.04 8.16
N VAL A 121 11.53 -4.77 9.25
CA VAL A 121 11.72 -4.18 10.58
C VAL A 121 13.16 -3.66 10.68
N LEU A 122 13.31 -2.35 10.68
CA LEU A 122 14.63 -1.71 10.74
C LEU A 122 15.06 -1.41 12.17
N ASP A 123 14.12 -1.00 13.01
CA ASP A 123 14.39 -0.58 14.39
C ASP A 123 13.13 -0.71 15.25
N LYS A 124 13.31 -0.80 16.57
CA LYS A 124 12.26 -0.81 17.59
C LYS A 124 12.63 0.16 18.71
N ARG A 125 11.69 1.01 19.08
CA ARG A 125 11.89 1.98 20.18
C ARG A 125 10.73 1.98 21.14
#